data_4fe60552847c18ec14f84e119b07e665
#
_entry.id   4fe60552847c18ec14f84e119b07e665
#
_cell.length_a   1.000
_cell.length_b   1.000
_cell.length_c   1.000
_cell.angle_alpha   90.00
_cell.angle_beta   90.00
_cell.angle_gamma   90.00
#
_symmetry.space_group_name_H-M   'P 1'
#
loop_
_entity.id
_entity.type
_entity.pdbx_description
1 polymer ?
#
loop_
_entity_poly.entity_id
_entity_poly.type
_entity_poly.pdbx_seq_one_letter_code
_entity_poly.pdbx_strand_id
1 'polypeptide(L)'
;MPATPPRPSATRPRPPQRRAARPPVRRKRPRWAMRAATTLSVVVLASAGIGHAVMTSLDADIARVDPFKDMKNRPRAGHGMNVLLVGTDGRDKITETERQKYRLGGAPCHCTDTIMIVHISEDRERASVVSLPRDSYAMTPAHVDATTGERHHGHPIKINAAYAEGGPQLTVRTVESMTHVKIDHYLEVDFTSFMKTVDVLGGVEICNADPLKDTYTGLDLAAGRHRLLGGQALQYVRSRHADGSSDLGRMKRQQRFLAALIERATSSGILLNPMKFRDVTHAVLGSVRADKGFGTDELLDLGRAMRHFSPSSSEFTTVPIGQMGYVVKGVGSTLKWDPVKAGRLFKALREDQPLAAHKPKTKALLVPVSPQQIRVQVENGTATGGLGRRVDAALASTGFRTTGTPATSADHAVKRTIVSYDPRWDRSARSLAAALPGSELRAVKGQGAVLKVIAGADFERVRKVRAEDELQGEFGVVTGDEVGCV
;
A
#
# COMPACT_ATOMS: atom_id res chain seq x y z
N MET A 1 -46.42 33.10 121.60
CA MET A 1 -45.71 33.51 120.40
C MET A 1 -45.32 32.23 119.66
N PRO A 2 -45.77 32.08 118.45
CA PRO A 2 -45.71 30.76 117.78
C PRO A 2 -44.39 30.53 117.03
N ALA A 3 -43.96 29.27 117.05
CA ALA A 3 -42.74 28.77 116.39
C ALA A 3 -42.94 28.56 114.89
N THR A 4 -41.94 28.91 114.16
CA THR A 4 -41.86 28.78 112.72
C THR A 4 -41.49 27.33 112.32
N PRO A 5 -42.11 26.70 111.27
CA PRO A 5 -41.78 25.33 110.89
C PRO A 5 -40.50 25.27 110.01
N PRO A 6 -39.79 24.16 109.97
CA PRO A 6 -38.56 24.03 109.26
C PRO A 6 -38.78 23.83 107.74
N ARG A 7 -37.89 24.40 106.91
CA ARG A 7 -37.81 24.25 105.46
C ARG A 7 -37.47 22.81 105.04
N PRO A 8 -38.05 22.27 103.96
CA PRO A 8 -37.69 20.97 103.40
C PRO A 8 -36.34 21.01 102.67
N SER A 9 -35.55 19.98 102.88
CA SER A 9 -34.23 19.81 102.27
C SER A 9 -34.34 19.57 100.75
N ALA A 10 -33.58 20.33 99.96
CA ALA A 10 -33.48 20.18 98.54
C ALA A 10 -32.68 18.89 98.15
N THR A 11 -33.35 17.96 97.51
CA THR A 11 -32.74 16.77 96.94
C THR A 11 -31.90 17.15 95.68
N ARG A 12 -30.62 16.94 95.74
CA ARG A 12 -29.70 17.11 94.57
C ARG A 12 -30.09 16.15 93.46
N PRO A 13 -30.16 16.57 92.18
CA PRO A 13 -30.40 15.68 91.05
C PRO A 13 -29.17 14.78 90.79
N ARG A 14 -29.42 13.51 90.63
CA ARG A 14 -28.39 12.53 90.22
C ARG A 14 -27.87 12.90 88.84
N PRO A 15 -26.53 12.79 88.54
CA PRO A 15 -25.97 13.01 87.19
C PRO A 15 -26.41 11.88 86.23
N PRO A 16 -26.64 12.21 84.96
CA PRO A 16 -27.10 11.24 84.00
C PRO A 16 -26.01 10.13 83.78
N GLN A 17 -26.44 8.91 83.97
CA GLN A 17 -25.56 7.75 83.65
C GLN A 17 -25.25 7.76 82.18
N ARG A 18 -23.95 7.95 81.83
CA ARG A 18 -23.41 7.69 80.42
C ARG A 18 -23.70 6.29 80.06
N ARG A 19 -24.61 6.05 79.11
CA ARG A 19 -24.76 4.78 78.43
C ARG A 19 -23.41 4.44 77.77
N ALA A 20 -22.77 3.34 78.17
CA ALA A 20 -21.56 2.79 77.53
C ALA A 20 -21.87 2.53 76.06
N ALA A 21 -21.08 3.17 75.12
CA ALA A 21 -21.18 2.91 73.71
C ALA A 21 -20.86 1.44 73.45
N ARG A 22 -21.79 0.72 72.85
CA ARG A 22 -21.56 -0.67 72.41
C ARG A 22 -20.37 -0.67 71.44
N PRO A 23 -19.37 -1.56 71.61
CA PRO A 23 -18.26 -1.64 70.68
C PRO A 23 -18.79 -1.97 69.29
N PRO A 24 -18.16 -1.41 68.19
CA PRO A 24 -18.60 -1.62 66.82
C PRO A 24 -18.50 -3.10 66.52
N VAL A 25 -19.60 -3.70 66.11
CA VAL A 25 -19.64 -5.11 65.62
C VAL A 25 -18.74 -5.21 64.40
N ARG A 26 -17.55 -5.80 64.56
CA ARG A 26 -16.65 -6.16 63.44
C ARG A 26 -17.42 -7.15 62.58
N ARG A 27 -18.02 -6.68 61.48
CA ARG A 27 -18.58 -7.51 60.41
C ARG A 27 -17.44 -8.38 59.87
N LYS A 28 -17.46 -9.67 60.16
CA LYS A 28 -16.56 -10.65 59.58
C LYS A 28 -16.78 -10.61 58.09
N ARG A 29 -15.78 -10.08 57.29
CA ARG A 29 -15.84 -10.10 55.85
C ARG A 29 -15.94 -11.56 55.39
N PRO A 30 -16.90 -11.88 54.54
CA PRO A 30 -17.15 -13.27 54.16
C PRO A 30 -15.93 -13.84 53.47
N ARG A 31 -15.42 -14.98 53.93
CA ARG A 31 -14.21 -15.63 53.44
C ARG A 31 -14.27 -15.91 51.90
N TRP A 32 -15.47 -16.02 51.33
CA TRP A 32 -15.67 -16.22 49.91
C TRP A 32 -15.26 -14.96 49.10
N ALA A 33 -15.53 -13.73 49.57
CA ALA A 33 -15.14 -12.50 48.90
C ALA A 33 -13.59 -12.37 48.84
N MET A 34 -12.89 -12.80 49.88
CA MET A 34 -11.43 -12.83 49.90
C MET A 34 -10.87 -13.92 48.95
N ARG A 35 -11.53 -15.07 48.87
CA ARG A 35 -11.17 -16.12 47.88
C ARG A 35 -11.44 -15.69 46.44
N ALA A 36 -12.56 -15.01 46.19
CA ALA A 36 -12.87 -14.45 44.87
C ALA A 36 -11.86 -13.33 44.45
N ALA A 37 -11.47 -12.47 45.41
CA ALA A 37 -10.47 -11.45 45.13
C ALA A 37 -9.06 -12.06 44.86
N THR A 38 -8.67 -13.10 45.61
CA THR A 38 -7.36 -13.78 45.36
C THR A 38 -7.38 -14.55 44.05
N THR A 39 -8.48 -15.26 43.71
CA THR A 39 -8.57 -15.92 42.38
C THR A 39 -8.56 -14.92 41.24
N LEU A 40 -9.26 -13.81 41.35
CA LEU A 40 -9.22 -12.74 40.33
C LEU A 40 -7.82 -12.16 40.20
N SER A 41 -7.13 -11.87 41.31
CA SER A 41 -5.75 -11.39 41.30
C SER A 41 -4.77 -12.39 40.66
N VAL A 42 -4.91 -13.67 40.96
CA VAL A 42 -4.09 -14.74 40.35
C VAL A 42 -4.36 -14.86 38.85
N VAL A 43 -5.62 -14.78 38.43
CA VAL A 43 -5.99 -14.79 37.00
C VAL A 43 -5.41 -13.55 36.28
N VAL A 44 -5.52 -12.36 36.88
CA VAL A 44 -4.95 -11.13 36.32
C VAL A 44 -3.41 -11.21 36.25
N LEU A 45 -2.75 -11.70 37.30
CA LEU A 45 -1.30 -11.86 37.33
C LEU A 45 -0.84 -12.95 36.34
N ALA A 46 -1.56 -14.07 36.24
CA ALA A 46 -1.26 -15.10 35.27
C ALA A 46 -1.45 -14.62 33.82
N SER A 47 -2.54 -13.89 33.55
CA SER A 47 -2.77 -13.30 32.22
C SER A 47 -1.75 -12.22 31.88
N ALA A 48 -1.34 -11.38 32.83
CA ALA A 48 -0.28 -10.40 32.66
C ALA A 48 1.09 -11.08 32.47
N GLY A 49 1.40 -12.14 33.24
CA GLY A 49 2.63 -12.91 33.11
C GLY A 49 2.70 -13.65 31.76
N ILE A 50 1.61 -14.25 31.32
CA ILE A 50 1.51 -14.88 29.98
C ILE A 50 1.64 -13.81 28.90
N GLY A 51 0.96 -12.68 29.05
CA GLY A 51 1.08 -11.54 28.12
C GLY A 51 2.52 -11.06 28.00
N HIS A 52 3.20 -10.85 29.12
CA HIS A 52 4.61 -10.42 29.16
C HIS A 52 5.55 -11.47 28.54
N ALA A 53 5.38 -12.76 28.86
CA ALA A 53 6.19 -13.82 28.28
C ALA A 53 5.99 -13.97 26.76
N VAL A 54 4.77 -13.77 26.26
CA VAL A 54 4.47 -13.74 24.83
C VAL A 54 5.15 -12.53 24.16
N MET A 55 5.07 -11.36 24.78
CA MET A 55 5.71 -10.12 24.28
C MET A 55 7.24 -10.27 24.18
N THR A 56 7.88 -10.75 25.24
CA THR A 56 9.35 -10.95 25.26
C THR A 56 9.80 -12.02 24.26
N SER A 57 9.01 -13.07 24.03
CA SER A 57 9.34 -14.07 23.00
C SER A 57 9.25 -13.53 21.59
N LEU A 58 8.29 -12.65 21.29
CA LEU A 58 8.17 -11.99 19.98
C LEU A 58 9.38 -11.11 19.67
N ASP A 59 9.86 -10.35 20.64
CA ASP A 59 11.03 -9.49 20.45
C ASP A 59 12.34 -10.27 20.24
N ALA A 60 12.47 -11.46 20.85
CA ALA A 60 13.67 -12.30 20.75
C ALA A 60 13.83 -12.94 19.36
N ASP A 61 12.74 -13.16 18.62
CA ASP A 61 12.76 -13.85 17.34
C ASP A 61 13.02 -12.93 16.14
N ILE A 62 12.95 -11.60 16.34
CA ILE A 62 13.19 -10.63 15.25
C ILE A 62 14.70 -10.47 15.02
N ALA A 63 15.15 -10.74 13.80
CA ALA A 63 16.52 -10.43 13.42
C ALA A 63 16.69 -8.89 13.37
N ARG A 64 17.54 -8.36 14.27
CA ARG A 64 17.71 -6.92 14.44
C ARG A 64 18.83 -6.36 13.58
N VAL A 65 18.56 -5.20 12.98
CA VAL A 65 19.54 -4.36 12.30
C VAL A 65 19.54 -2.98 12.95
N ASP A 66 20.61 -2.22 12.78
CA ASP A 66 20.71 -0.87 13.30
C ASP A 66 21.03 0.13 12.19
N PRO A 67 20.07 0.43 11.31
CA PRO A 67 20.26 1.32 10.18
C PRO A 67 20.43 2.79 10.61
N PHE A 68 20.07 3.12 11.84
CA PHE A 68 20.07 4.49 12.37
C PHE A 68 21.28 4.80 13.26
N LYS A 69 22.17 3.81 13.46
CA LYS A 69 23.35 3.97 14.30
C LYS A 69 24.18 5.19 13.85
N ASP A 70 24.53 6.05 14.79
CA ASP A 70 25.40 7.23 14.58
C ASP A 70 24.94 8.19 13.46
N MET A 71 23.68 8.11 13.00
CA MET A 71 23.14 9.01 11.99
C MET A 71 22.93 10.42 12.55
N LYS A 72 23.61 11.41 11.96
CA LYS A 72 23.46 12.83 12.26
C LYS A 72 22.79 13.55 11.09
N ASN A 73 22.22 14.72 11.36
CA ASN A 73 21.61 15.59 10.34
C ASN A 73 20.51 14.91 9.50
N ARG A 74 19.69 14.08 10.15
CA ARG A 74 18.51 13.48 9.50
C ARG A 74 17.44 14.54 9.21
N PRO A 75 16.56 14.31 8.23
CA PRO A 75 15.41 15.17 8.01
C PRO A 75 14.59 15.37 9.30
N ARG A 76 13.87 16.48 9.37
CA ARG A 76 12.93 16.72 10.47
C ARG A 76 11.81 15.68 10.42
N ALA A 77 11.32 15.27 11.58
CA ALA A 77 10.14 14.44 11.67
C ALA A 77 8.96 15.15 10.98
N GLY A 78 8.24 14.44 10.14
CA GLY A 78 6.95 14.84 9.60
C GLY A 78 5.81 14.39 10.54
N HIS A 79 4.60 14.38 10.00
CA HIS A 79 3.45 13.76 10.63
C HIS A 79 3.37 12.29 10.21
N GLY A 80 2.67 11.46 11.00
CA GLY A 80 2.56 10.03 10.75
C GLY A 80 3.87 9.26 10.97
N MET A 81 3.97 8.07 10.37
CA MET A 81 5.11 7.15 10.53
C MET A 81 5.58 6.69 9.15
N ASN A 82 6.88 6.76 8.89
CA ASN A 82 7.48 6.33 7.63
C ASN A 82 8.34 5.08 7.84
N VAL A 83 7.96 3.99 7.19
CA VAL A 83 8.68 2.73 7.19
C VAL A 83 9.37 2.54 5.84
N LEU A 84 10.68 2.34 5.83
CA LEU A 84 11.40 1.94 4.63
C LEU A 84 11.36 0.42 4.50
N LEU A 85 10.59 -0.07 3.55
CA LEU A 85 10.51 -1.49 3.21
C LEU A 85 11.50 -1.81 2.10
N VAL A 86 12.40 -2.75 2.38
CA VAL A 86 13.46 -3.15 1.45
C VAL A 86 13.36 -4.65 1.17
N GLY A 87 13.30 -5.00 -0.10
CA GLY A 87 13.36 -6.40 -0.56
C GLY A 87 14.76 -6.74 -1.03
N THR A 88 15.39 -7.74 -0.40
CA THR A 88 16.73 -8.21 -0.75
C THR A 88 16.69 -9.56 -1.46
N ASP A 89 17.71 -9.84 -2.25
CA ASP A 89 17.92 -11.13 -2.91
C ASP A 89 18.68 -12.12 -1.99
N GLY A 90 18.35 -12.13 -0.70
CA GLY A 90 18.91 -13.07 0.27
C GLY A 90 18.41 -14.48 -0.01
N ARG A 91 19.35 -15.44 -0.22
CA ARG A 91 19.06 -16.84 -0.61
C ARG A 91 19.67 -17.85 0.33
N ASP A 92 20.25 -17.43 1.44
CA ASP A 92 21.06 -18.27 2.32
C ASP A 92 20.27 -19.43 2.94
N LYS A 93 18.95 -19.26 3.07
CA LYS A 93 18.03 -20.24 3.67
C LYS A 93 17.16 -20.98 2.63
N ILE A 94 17.40 -20.78 1.33
CA ILE A 94 16.62 -21.43 0.25
C ILE A 94 17.20 -22.78 -0.03
N THR A 95 16.35 -23.83 -0.02
CA THR A 95 16.74 -25.19 -0.38
C THR A 95 17.00 -25.31 -1.89
N GLU A 96 17.83 -26.27 -2.29
CA GLU A 96 18.12 -26.50 -3.71
C GLU A 96 16.83 -26.86 -4.49
N THR A 97 15.92 -27.60 -3.86
CA THR A 97 14.60 -27.93 -4.45
C THR A 97 13.77 -26.68 -4.71
N GLU A 98 13.71 -25.73 -3.79
CA GLU A 98 13.02 -24.45 -3.96
C GLU A 98 13.70 -23.59 -5.01
N ARG A 99 15.05 -23.59 -5.03
CA ARG A 99 15.85 -22.86 -6.02
C ARG A 99 15.50 -23.29 -7.43
N GLN A 100 15.44 -24.59 -7.69
CA GLN A 100 15.08 -25.14 -8.98
C GLN A 100 13.60 -24.90 -9.31
N LYS A 101 12.71 -25.23 -8.37
CA LYS A 101 11.25 -25.12 -8.54
C LYS A 101 10.80 -23.71 -8.89
N TYR A 102 11.34 -22.70 -8.21
CA TYR A 102 10.94 -21.29 -8.37
C TYR A 102 11.92 -20.48 -9.21
N ARG A 103 12.85 -21.15 -9.89
CA ARG A 103 13.87 -20.53 -10.75
C ARG A 103 14.61 -19.39 -10.06
N LEU A 104 15.14 -19.66 -8.88
CA LEU A 104 15.91 -18.72 -8.08
C LEU A 104 17.42 -18.80 -8.43
N GLY A 105 17.75 -19.00 -9.70
CA GLY A 105 19.11 -19.07 -10.21
C GLY A 105 19.80 -17.70 -10.29
N GLY A 106 21.09 -17.73 -10.66
CA GLY A 106 21.98 -16.56 -10.76
C GLY A 106 22.80 -16.31 -9.48
N ALA A 107 23.86 -15.50 -9.59
CA ALA A 107 24.64 -15.08 -8.44
C ALA A 107 23.79 -14.16 -7.55
N PRO A 108 23.74 -14.35 -6.21
CA PRO A 108 23.09 -13.40 -5.33
C PRO A 108 23.81 -12.07 -5.46
N CYS A 109 23.08 -11.00 -5.76
CA CYS A 109 23.62 -9.68 -5.57
C CYS A 109 23.31 -9.25 -4.14
N HIS A 110 24.28 -8.76 -3.40
CA HIS A 110 24.02 -8.08 -2.13
C HIS A 110 23.38 -6.71 -2.40
N CYS A 111 22.28 -6.69 -3.13
CA CYS A 111 21.59 -5.48 -3.57
C CYS A 111 20.10 -5.59 -3.28
N THR A 112 19.40 -4.47 -3.36
CA THR A 112 17.96 -4.40 -3.15
C THR A 112 17.21 -4.42 -4.48
N ASP A 113 16.24 -5.31 -4.61
CA ASP A 113 15.37 -5.38 -5.79
C ASP A 113 14.06 -4.57 -5.62
N THR A 114 13.70 -4.28 -4.39
CA THR A 114 12.50 -3.50 -4.02
C THR A 114 12.87 -2.48 -2.96
N ILE A 115 12.47 -1.23 -3.18
CA ILE A 115 12.62 -0.14 -2.20
C ILE A 115 11.30 0.62 -2.20
N MET A 116 10.63 0.66 -1.04
CA MET A 116 9.35 1.35 -0.88
C MET A 116 9.34 2.16 0.41
N ILE A 117 8.77 3.36 0.37
CA ILE A 117 8.39 4.11 1.57
C ILE A 117 6.93 3.79 1.84
N VAL A 118 6.64 3.24 3.00
CA VAL A 118 5.28 3.02 3.50
C VAL A 118 5.02 4.09 4.55
N HIS A 119 4.18 5.04 4.21
CA HIS A 119 3.73 6.09 5.11
C HIS A 119 2.40 5.71 5.72
N ILE A 120 2.32 5.71 7.04
CA ILE A 120 1.09 5.49 7.80
C ILE A 120 0.69 6.83 8.38
N SER A 121 -0.52 7.30 8.06
CA SER A 121 -1.03 8.58 8.53
C SER A 121 -1.06 8.69 10.05
N GLU A 122 -1.03 9.91 10.57
CA GLU A 122 -1.02 10.18 12.02
C GLU A 122 -2.27 9.63 12.72
N ASP A 123 -3.43 9.71 12.06
CA ASP A 123 -4.70 9.13 12.51
C ASP A 123 -4.77 7.60 12.40
N ARG A 124 -3.78 6.96 11.75
CA ARG A 124 -3.71 5.52 11.50
C ARG A 124 -4.83 4.97 10.59
N GLU A 125 -5.49 5.80 9.80
CA GLU A 125 -6.60 5.39 8.94
C GLU A 125 -6.18 5.20 7.47
N ARG A 126 -4.98 5.66 7.07
CA ARG A 126 -4.46 5.60 5.70
C ARG A 126 -3.03 5.08 5.67
N ALA A 127 -2.71 4.32 4.61
CA ALA A 127 -1.34 3.97 4.27
C ALA A 127 -1.03 4.35 2.82
N SER A 128 0.04 5.11 2.61
CA SER A 128 0.51 5.50 1.28
C SER A 128 1.85 4.80 0.99
N VAL A 129 1.89 4.02 -0.07
CA VAL A 129 3.06 3.24 -0.49
C VAL A 129 3.67 3.88 -1.72
N VAL A 130 4.91 4.37 -1.58
CA VAL A 130 5.67 4.97 -2.68
C VAL A 130 6.82 4.05 -3.08
N SER A 131 6.74 3.47 -4.27
CA SER A 131 7.81 2.64 -4.84
C SER A 131 8.92 3.53 -5.40
N LEU A 132 10.16 3.24 -5.04
CA LEU A 132 11.37 3.87 -5.57
C LEU A 132 12.02 2.89 -6.56
N PRO A 133 12.09 3.21 -7.88
CA PRO A 133 12.72 2.33 -8.85
C PRO A 133 14.17 2.05 -8.47
N ARG A 134 14.58 0.80 -8.46
CA ARG A 134 15.93 0.37 -8.06
C ARG A 134 17.05 0.98 -8.89
N ASP A 135 16.78 1.32 -10.15
CA ASP A 135 17.73 1.96 -11.06
C ASP A 135 17.70 3.50 -10.99
N SER A 136 17.05 4.09 -9.98
CA SER A 136 17.03 5.54 -9.75
C SER A 136 18.46 6.05 -9.55
N TYR A 137 18.78 7.15 -10.25
CA TYR A 137 20.02 7.89 -10.03
C TYR A 137 20.02 8.46 -8.62
N ALA A 138 21.06 8.17 -7.86
CA ALA A 138 21.25 8.66 -6.51
C ALA A 138 22.69 9.16 -6.31
N MET A 139 22.86 10.14 -5.42
CA MET A 139 24.15 10.52 -4.86
C MET A 139 24.24 9.97 -3.46
N THR A 140 25.22 9.10 -3.20
CA THR A 140 25.46 8.65 -1.83
C THR A 140 26.00 9.80 -0.98
N PRO A 141 25.65 9.87 0.31
CA PRO A 141 26.46 10.63 1.27
C PRO A 141 27.82 9.95 1.47
N ALA A 142 28.80 10.70 1.99
CA ALA A 142 30.08 10.10 2.39
C ALA A 142 29.85 8.96 3.40
N HIS A 143 30.49 7.81 3.20
CA HIS A 143 30.26 6.60 3.98
C HIS A 143 31.52 5.74 4.09
N VAL A 144 31.44 4.70 4.89
CA VAL A 144 32.43 3.62 4.93
C VAL A 144 31.81 2.44 4.18
N ASP A 145 32.52 1.92 3.18
CA ASP A 145 32.10 0.73 2.46
C ASP A 145 32.09 -0.48 3.40
N ALA A 146 30.97 -1.18 3.45
CA ALA A 146 30.76 -2.27 4.40
C ALA A 146 31.61 -3.52 4.08
N THR A 147 32.08 -3.66 2.83
CA THR A 147 32.88 -4.79 2.35
C THR A 147 34.36 -4.54 2.50
N THR A 148 34.83 -3.35 2.08
CA THR A 148 36.26 -3.00 2.06
C THR A 148 36.73 -2.29 3.32
N GLY A 149 35.83 -1.66 4.08
CA GLY A 149 36.15 -0.81 5.21
C GLY A 149 36.72 0.55 4.82
N GLU A 150 36.80 0.86 3.53
CA GLU A 150 37.34 2.12 3.03
C GLU A 150 36.34 3.27 3.15
N ARG A 151 36.84 4.48 3.31
CA ARG A 151 36.02 5.68 3.31
C ARG A 151 35.80 6.19 1.89
N HIS A 152 34.56 6.30 1.50
CA HIS A 152 34.15 6.85 0.22
C HIS A 152 33.56 8.25 0.40
N HIS A 153 33.92 9.15 -0.51
CA HIS A 153 33.19 10.40 -0.70
C HIS A 153 31.83 10.12 -1.35
N GLY A 154 30.91 11.09 -1.25
CA GLY A 154 29.65 10.99 -1.99
C GLY A 154 29.89 10.84 -3.50
N HIS A 155 29.25 9.87 -4.12
CA HIS A 155 29.39 9.55 -5.53
C HIS A 155 28.07 9.07 -6.14
N PRO A 156 27.92 9.15 -7.47
CA PRO A 156 26.72 8.72 -8.13
C PRO A 156 26.62 7.19 -8.19
N ILE A 157 25.41 6.68 -7.89
CA ILE A 157 25.07 5.23 -7.97
C ILE A 157 23.66 5.05 -8.51
N LYS A 158 23.27 3.78 -8.74
CA LYS A 158 21.87 3.37 -8.71
C LYS A 158 21.45 3.19 -7.25
N ILE A 159 20.25 3.61 -6.87
CA ILE A 159 19.81 3.58 -5.46
C ILE A 159 19.92 2.19 -4.82
N ASN A 160 19.73 1.11 -5.60
CA ASN A 160 19.87 -0.26 -5.11
C ASN A 160 21.30 -0.64 -4.72
N ALA A 161 22.32 0.02 -5.26
CA ALA A 161 23.73 -0.22 -4.92
C ALA A 161 24.08 0.31 -3.54
N ALA A 162 23.33 1.26 -2.99
CA ALA A 162 23.55 1.77 -1.64
C ALA A 162 23.55 0.65 -0.58
N TYR A 163 22.73 -0.39 -0.80
CA TYR A 163 22.71 -1.54 0.11
C TYR A 163 23.99 -2.37 0.02
N ALA A 164 24.50 -2.58 -1.19
CA ALA A 164 25.74 -3.34 -1.40
C ALA A 164 26.95 -2.62 -0.81
N GLU A 165 27.00 -1.29 -0.94
CA GLU A 165 28.15 -0.48 -0.50
C GLU A 165 28.15 -0.19 1.03
N GLY A 166 26.99 0.05 1.62
CA GLY A 166 26.93 0.46 3.03
C GLY A 166 25.74 -0.12 3.80
N GLY A 167 25.12 -1.17 3.28
CA GLY A 167 24.04 -1.89 3.94
C GLY A 167 22.81 -1.05 4.22
N PRO A 168 22.02 -1.45 5.23
CA PRO A 168 20.81 -0.74 5.64
C PRO A 168 21.02 0.74 5.94
N GLN A 169 22.14 1.08 6.59
CA GLN A 169 22.44 2.45 6.99
C GLN A 169 22.61 3.39 5.80
N LEU A 170 23.41 2.99 4.80
CA LEU A 170 23.62 3.81 3.62
C LEU A 170 22.34 3.90 2.78
N THR A 171 21.58 2.82 2.71
CA THR A 171 20.27 2.81 2.03
C THR A 171 19.32 3.84 2.62
N VAL A 172 19.15 3.86 3.96
CA VAL A 172 18.32 4.84 4.65
C VAL A 172 18.83 6.27 4.40
N ARG A 173 20.14 6.52 4.59
CA ARG A 173 20.74 7.84 4.39
C ARG A 173 20.56 8.35 2.96
N THR A 174 20.71 7.46 1.98
CA THR A 174 20.52 7.82 0.57
C THR A 174 19.06 8.16 0.27
N VAL A 175 18.10 7.34 0.76
CA VAL A 175 16.67 7.61 0.60
C VAL A 175 16.28 8.91 1.29
N GLU A 176 16.70 9.14 2.54
CA GLU A 176 16.41 10.39 3.27
C GLU A 176 17.00 11.62 2.56
N SER A 177 18.21 11.49 2.01
CA SER A 177 18.87 12.58 1.25
C SER A 177 18.11 12.94 -0.03
N MET A 178 17.56 11.95 -0.73
CA MET A 178 16.83 12.15 -1.98
C MET A 178 15.39 12.66 -1.78
N THR A 179 14.74 12.24 -0.71
CA THR A 179 13.30 12.47 -0.50
C THR A 179 13.00 13.54 0.55
N HIS A 180 13.98 13.83 1.41
CA HIS A 180 13.81 14.65 2.62
C HIS A 180 12.71 14.13 3.55
N VAL A 181 12.29 12.86 3.40
CA VAL A 181 11.37 12.17 4.30
C VAL A 181 12.19 11.46 5.35
N LYS A 182 11.95 11.74 6.63
CA LYS A 182 12.57 11.02 7.73
C LYS A 182 11.99 9.61 7.78
N ILE A 183 12.87 8.61 7.80
CA ILE A 183 12.49 7.20 7.94
C ILE A 183 12.47 6.85 9.43
N ASP A 184 11.33 6.46 9.96
CA ASP A 184 11.17 6.13 11.38
C ASP A 184 11.53 4.67 11.65
N HIS A 185 11.17 3.76 10.74
CA HIS A 185 11.48 2.33 10.83
C HIS A 185 12.03 1.77 9.53
N TYR A 186 12.77 0.67 9.65
CA TYR A 186 13.37 -0.07 8.55
C TYR A 186 12.97 -1.55 8.64
N LEU A 187 12.40 -2.05 7.55
CA LEU A 187 12.06 -3.46 7.40
C LEU A 187 12.74 -4.04 6.16
N GLU A 188 13.39 -5.19 6.33
CA GLU A 188 14.05 -5.92 5.26
C GLU A 188 13.44 -7.31 5.12
N VAL A 189 13.06 -7.67 3.91
CA VAL A 189 12.42 -8.94 3.57
C VAL A 189 13.25 -9.67 2.51
N ASP A 190 13.75 -10.84 2.84
CA ASP A 190 14.39 -11.75 1.89
C ASP A 190 13.38 -12.71 1.23
N PHE A 191 13.82 -13.50 0.24
CA PHE A 191 12.95 -14.41 -0.48
C PHE A 191 12.31 -15.49 0.40
N THR A 192 13.07 -16.03 1.35
CA THR A 192 12.56 -17.06 2.27
C THR A 192 11.49 -16.48 3.17
N SER A 193 11.74 -15.30 3.70
CA SER A 193 10.83 -14.55 4.57
C SER A 193 9.54 -14.18 3.86
N PHE A 194 9.67 -13.73 2.61
CA PHE A 194 8.54 -13.44 1.75
C PHE A 194 7.65 -14.69 1.54
N MET A 195 8.26 -15.82 1.12
CA MET A 195 7.50 -17.05 0.87
C MET A 195 6.78 -17.53 2.14
N LYS A 196 7.47 -17.57 3.28
CA LYS A 196 6.88 -17.97 4.56
C LYS A 196 5.72 -17.08 4.99
N THR A 197 5.87 -15.76 4.85
CA THR A 197 4.81 -14.80 5.18
C THR A 197 3.54 -15.09 4.39
N VAL A 198 3.68 -15.30 3.09
CA VAL A 198 2.55 -15.61 2.21
C VAL A 198 1.89 -16.95 2.58
N ASP A 199 2.69 -17.97 2.87
CA ASP A 199 2.17 -19.31 3.20
C ASP A 199 1.44 -19.31 4.54
N VAL A 200 1.94 -18.61 5.55
CA VAL A 200 1.27 -18.48 6.87
C VAL A 200 -0.08 -17.76 6.76
N LEU A 201 -0.19 -16.78 5.85
CA LEU A 201 -1.47 -16.14 5.56
C LEU A 201 -2.43 -17.01 4.75
N GLY A 202 -1.99 -18.20 4.33
CA GLY A 202 -2.77 -19.14 3.51
C GLY A 202 -2.87 -18.72 2.04
N GLY A 203 -1.89 -17.96 1.56
CA GLY A 203 -1.83 -17.45 0.19
C GLY A 203 -2.53 -16.11 0.01
N VAL A 204 -2.20 -15.45 -1.10
CA VAL A 204 -2.73 -14.14 -1.51
C VAL A 204 -3.49 -14.28 -2.81
N GLU A 205 -4.65 -13.65 -2.91
CA GLU A 205 -5.51 -13.71 -4.08
C GLU A 205 -5.18 -12.58 -5.06
N ILE A 206 -4.83 -12.94 -6.29
CA ILE A 206 -4.46 -12.00 -7.36
C ILE A 206 -5.38 -12.19 -8.55
N CYS A 207 -5.78 -11.09 -9.16
CA CYS A 207 -6.55 -11.06 -10.40
C CYS A 207 -5.73 -10.48 -11.54
N ASN A 208 -5.69 -11.18 -12.68
CA ASN A 208 -5.10 -10.65 -13.92
C ASN A 208 -6.16 -10.64 -15.04
N ALA A 209 -6.24 -9.51 -15.74
CA ALA A 209 -7.10 -9.40 -16.90
C ALA A 209 -6.59 -10.26 -18.08
N ASP A 210 -5.27 -10.34 -18.23
CA ASP A 210 -4.59 -11.07 -19.30
C ASP A 210 -3.70 -12.19 -18.72
N PRO A 211 -3.42 -13.26 -19.49
CA PRO A 211 -2.45 -14.27 -19.07
C PRO A 211 -1.08 -13.66 -18.82
N LEU A 212 -0.40 -14.11 -17.76
CA LEU A 212 0.95 -13.68 -17.42
C LEU A 212 1.91 -14.85 -17.52
N LYS A 213 2.85 -14.77 -18.44
CA LYS A 213 3.87 -15.80 -18.64
C LYS A 213 5.27 -15.20 -18.65
N ASP A 214 6.13 -15.69 -17.76
CA ASP A 214 7.53 -15.27 -17.68
C ASP A 214 8.43 -16.49 -17.54
N THR A 215 9.16 -16.79 -18.59
CA THR A 215 10.05 -17.97 -18.64
C THR A 215 11.26 -17.84 -17.71
N TYR A 216 11.67 -16.63 -17.35
CA TYR A 216 12.80 -16.40 -16.44
C TYR A 216 12.43 -16.73 -14.98
N THR A 217 11.26 -16.32 -14.53
CA THR A 217 10.79 -16.63 -13.18
C THR A 217 10.03 -17.94 -13.09
N GLY A 218 9.58 -18.48 -14.23
CA GLY A 218 8.71 -19.65 -14.28
C GLY A 218 7.24 -19.35 -13.97
N LEU A 219 6.85 -18.07 -13.99
CA LEU A 219 5.46 -17.66 -13.83
C LEU A 219 4.66 -18.11 -15.05
N ASP A 220 3.52 -18.77 -14.79
CA ASP A 220 2.52 -19.13 -15.82
C ASP A 220 1.14 -19.08 -15.16
N LEU A 221 0.43 -17.96 -15.37
CA LEU A 221 -0.90 -17.71 -14.83
C LEU A 221 -1.86 -17.39 -15.98
N ALA A 222 -2.96 -18.10 -16.05
CA ALA A 222 -4.06 -17.76 -16.96
C ALA A 222 -4.69 -16.42 -16.54
N ALA A 223 -5.51 -15.82 -17.40
CA ALA A 223 -6.38 -14.72 -17.02
C ALA A 223 -7.35 -15.18 -15.92
N GLY A 224 -7.71 -14.28 -15.02
CA GLY A 224 -8.66 -14.55 -13.94
C GLY A 224 -8.07 -14.44 -12.55
N ARG A 225 -8.78 -15.07 -11.60
CA ARG A 225 -8.48 -15.03 -10.16
C ARG A 225 -7.63 -16.23 -9.73
N HIS A 226 -6.52 -15.98 -9.06
CA HIS A 226 -5.57 -17.01 -8.62
C HIS A 226 -5.15 -16.79 -7.17
N ARG A 227 -5.14 -17.86 -6.39
CA ARG A 227 -4.54 -17.87 -5.06
C ARG A 227 -3.08 -18.28 -5.16
N LEU A 228 -2.18 -17.35 -4.92
CA LEU A 228 -0.74 -17.58 -4.99
C LEU A 228 -0.20 -17.95 -3.60
N LEU A 229 0.48 -19.07 -3.51
CA LEU A 229 1.28 -19.47 -2.36
C LEU A 229 2.70 -18.89 -2.48
N GLY A 230 3.50 -18.96 -1.40
CA GLY A 230 4.77 -18.26 -1.27
C GLY A 230 5.67 -18.28 -2.49
N GLY A 231 5.97 -19.45 -3.04
CA GLY A 231 6.83 -19.56 -4.21
C GLY A 231 6.23 -18.98 -5.51
N GLN A 232 4.94 -19.18 -5.73
CA GLN A 232 4.24 -18.58 -6.88
C GLN A 232 4.10 -17.06 -6.73
N ALA A 233 3.83 -16.59 -5.52
CA ALA A 233 3.80 -15.17 -5.20
C ALA A 233 5.17 -14.53 -5.45
N LEU A 234 6.27 -15.22 -5.09
CA LEU A 234 7.62 -14.76 -5.36
C LEU A 234 7.92 -14.68 -6.87
N GLN A 235 7.47 -15.67 -7.66
CA GLN A 235 7.57 -15.61 -9.12
C GLN A 235 6.80 -14.41 -9.69
N TYR A 236 5.59 -14.15 -9.19
CA TYR A 236 4.73 -13.04 -9.61
C TYR A 236 5.37 -11.66 -9.36
N VAL A 237 5.88 -11.41 -8.14
CA VAL A 237 6.47 -10.10 -7.78
C VAL A 237 7.86 -9.88 -8.39
N ARG A 238 8.53 -10.94 -8.89
CA ARG A 238 9.83 -10.87 -9.56
C ARG A 238 9.73 -10.77 -11.08
N SER A 239 8.61 -11.16 -11.67
CA SER A 239 8.42 -11.22 -13.11
C SER A 239 8.64 -9.86 -13.78
N ARG A 240 9.36 -9.82 -14.89
CA ARG A 240 9.66 -8.61 -15.67
C ARG A 240 9.26 -8.73 -17.14
N HIS A 241 9.05 -9.95 -17.61
CA HIS A 241 8.84 -10.25 -19.04
C HIS A 241 7.41 -10.72 -19.32
N ALA A 242 6.51 -10.70 -18.30
CA ALA A 242 5.17 -11.25 -18.43
C ALA A 242 4.24 -10.40 -19.30
N ASP A 243 4.44 -9.08 -19.38
CA ASP A 243 3.52 -8.13 -20.00
C ASP A 243 4.20 -7.06 -20.88
N GLY A 244 5.50 -7.23 -21.19
CA GLY A 244 6.26 -6.28 -21.99
C GLY A 244 6.58 -4.94 -21.31
N SER A 245 6.08 -4.68 -20.09
CA SER A 245 6.29 -3.42 -19.37
C SER A 245 7.56 -3.41 -18.50
N SER A 246 8.39 -4.46 -18.58
CA SER A 246 9.71 -4.56 -17.95
C SER A 246 9.69 -4.27 -16.43
N ASP A 247 10.55 -3.37 -15.95
CA ASP A 247 10.68 -3.06 -14.52
C ASP A 247 9.48 -2.31 -13.94
N LEU A 248 8.83 -1.45 -14.74
CA LEU A 248 7.62 -0.74 -14.32
C LEU A 248 6.45 -1.70 -14.10
N GLY A 249 6.30 -2.71 -14.98
CA GLY A 249 5.31 -3.77 -14.78
C GLY A 249 5.56 -4.59 -13.52
N ARG A 250 6.82 -4.88 -13.21
CA ARG A 250 7.20 -5.54 -11.95
C ARG A 250 6.76 -4.70 -10.74
N MET A 251 7.02 -3.40 -10.73
CA MET A 251 6.60 -2.52 -9.62
C MET A 251 5.07 -2.49 -9.46
N LYS A 252 4.31 -2.41 -10.57
CA LYS A 252 2.85 -2.50 -10.52
C LYS A 252 2.37 -3.84 -9.94
N ARG A 253 3.01 -4.96 -10.29
CA ARG A 253 2.69 -6.27 -9.69
C ARG A 253 3.02 -6.33 -8.20
N GLN A 254 4.12 -5.74 -7.77
CA GLN A 254 4.47 -5.62 -6.35
C GLN A 254 3.43 -4.79 -5.58
N GLN A 255 2.95 -3.69 -6.14
CA GLN A 255 1.89 -2.87 -5.54
C GLN A 255 0.56 -3.63 -5.45
N ARG A 256 0.14 -4.31 -6.53
CA ARG A 256 -1.05 -5.18 -6.52
C ARG A 256 -0.93 -6.29 -5.48
N PHE A 257 0.23 -6.92 -5.42
CA PHE A 257 0.48 -7.96 -4.44
C PHE A 257 0.40 -7.43 -3.00
N LEU A 258 0.99 -6.27 -2.72
CA LEU A 258 0.94 -5.66 -1.39
C LEU A 258 -0.49 -5.24 -1.01
N ALA A 259 -1.27 -4.69 -1.95
CA ALA A 259 -2.68 -4.40 -1.74
C ALA A 259 -3.48 -5.66 -1.37
N ALA A 260 -3.30 -6.75 -2.13
CA ALA A 260 -3.94 -8.03 -1.88
C ALA A 260 -3.46 -8.69 -0.57
N LEU A 261 -2.20 -8.49 -0.19
CA LEU A 261 -1.67 -8.95 1.10
C LEU A 261 -2.32 -8.19 2.27
N ILE A 262 -2.47 -6.88 2.17
CA ILE A 262 -3.18 -6.05 3.14
C ILE A 262 -4.65 -6.50 3.25
N GLU A 263 -5.33 -6.67 2.13
CA GLU A 263 -6.70 -7.17 2.10
C GLU A 263 -6.81 -8.54 2.77
N ARG A 264 -5.90 -9.46 2.46
CA ARG A 264 -5.85 -10.79 3.09
C ARG A 264 -5.63 -10.71 4.60
N ALA A 265 -4.71 -9.88 5.05
CA ALA A 265 -4.41 -9.70 6.47
C ALA A 265 -5.61 -9.10 7.24
N THR A 266 -6.32 -8.15 6.64
CA THR A 266 -7.46 -7.46 7.26
C THR A 266 -8.76 -8.28 7.19
N SER A 267 -9.02 -8.99 6.10
CA SER A 267 -10.28 -9.74 5.86
C SER A 267 -10.31 -11.13 6.51
N SER A 268 -9.16 -11.74 6.79
CA SER A 268 -9.06 -13.14 7.22
C SER A 268 -9.50 -13.42 8.66
N GLY A 269 -9.94 -12.41 9.41
CA GLY A 269 -10.25 -12.53 10.85
C GLY A 269 -9.02 -12.76 11.73
N ILE A 270 -7.82 -12.70 11.15
CA ILE A 270 -6.54 -12.80 11.89
C ILE A 270 -6.47 -11.72 12.96
N LEU A 271 -6.82 -10.49 12.62
CA LEU A 271 -6.80 -9.34 13.54
C LEU A 271 -7.82 -9.45 14.68
N LEU A 272 -8.87 -10.25 14.51
CA LEU A 272 -9.92 -10.47 15.52
C LEU A 272 -9.62 -11.67 16.43
N ASN A 273 -8.70 -12.55 16.06
CA ASN A 273 -8.33 -13.73 16.82
C ASN A 273 -6.91 -13.57 17.41
N PRO A 274 -6.75 -13.32 18.73
CA PRO A 274 -5.44 -13.06 19.33
C PRO A 274 -4.43 -14.20 19.13
N MET A 275 -4.87 -15.46 19.10
CA MET A 275 -3.99 -16.61 18.87
C MET A 275 -3.48 -16.62 17.43
N LYS A 276 -4.37 -16.49 16.44
CA LYS A 276 -3.98 -16.43 15.03
C LYS A 276 -3.12 -15.21 14.74
N PHE A 277 -3.45 -14.05 15.33
CA PHE A 277 -2.65 -12.84 15.20
C PHE A 277 -1.23 -13.05 15.70
N ARG A 278 -1.08 -13.65 16.89
CA ARG A 278 0.23 -14.00 17.45
C ARG A 278 0.99 -14.95 16.54
N ASP A 279 0.36 -16.04 16.08
CA ASP A 279 1.04 -17.06 15.27
C ASP A 279 1.50 -16.51 13.93
N VAL A 280 0.68 -15.65 13.28
CA VAL A 280 1.05 -14.94 12.04
C VAL A 280 2.16 -13.93 12.32
N THR A 281 2.04 -13.14 13.39
CA THR A 281 3.04 -12.14 13.77
C THR A 281 4.38 -12.80 14.04
N HIS A 282 4.40 -13.89 14.79
CA HIS A 282 5.61 -14.67 15.09
C HIS A 282 6.27 -15.22 13.81
N ALA A 283 5.48 -15.80 12.91
CA ALA A 283 6.00 -16.36 11.67
C ALA A 283 6.52 -15.27 10.71
N VAL A 284 5.83 -14.12 10.64
CA VAL A 284 6.26 -12.97 9.83
C VAL A 284 7.52 -12.33 10.41
N LEU A 285 7.51 -12.01 11.70
CA LEU A 285 8.64 -11.34 12.37
C LEU A 285 9.89 -12.20 12.47
N GLY A 286 9.75 -13.49 12.76
CA GLY A 286 10.89 -14.43 12.72
C GLY A 286 11.50 -14.59 11.33
N SER A 287 10.87 -13.99 10.32
CA SER A 287 11.29 -14.05 8.94
C SER A 287 11.84 -12.72 8.41
N VAL A 288 11.54 -11.57 9.00
CA VAL A 288 12.01 -10.25 8.56
C VAL A 288 13.15 -9.74 9.44
N ARG A 289 13.96 -8.84 8.87
CA ARG A 289 14.94 -8.05 9.65
C ARG A 289 14.36 -6.66 9.88
N ALA A 290 14.30 -6.23 11.13
CA ALA A 290 13.75 -4.94 11.50
C ALA A 290 14.78 -4.08 12.25
N ASP A 291 14.58 -2.76 12.25
CA ASP A 291 15.38 -1.90 13.11
C ASP A 291 15.09 -2.19 14.59
N LYS A 292 16.00 -1.73 15.46
CA LYS A 292 15.91 -1.96 16.91
C LYS A 292 14.70 -1.29 17.56
N GLY A 293 14.19 -0.21 16.96
CA GLY A 293 13.04 0.54 17.46
C GLY A 293 11.69 -0.07 17.02
N PHE A 294 11.69 -0.95 16.02
CA PHE A 294 10.47 -1.61 15.56
C PHE A 294 10.18 -2.85 16.41
N GLY A 295 9.58 -2.63 17.58
CA GLY A 295 9.30 -3.65 18.58
C GLY A 295 7.86 -4.17 18.52
N THR A 296 7.52 -4.95 19.55
CA THR A 296 6.19 -5.56 19.68
C THR A 296 5.10 -4.49 19.87
N ASP A 297 5.41 -3.39 20.51
CA ASP A 297 4.46 -2.29 20.75
C ASP A 297 4.08 -1.60 19.44
N GLU A 298 5.05 -1.28 18.58
CA GLU A 298 4.82 -0.70 17.24
C GLU A 298 4.00 -1.64 16.35
N LEU A 299 4.24 -2.95 16.46
CA LEU A 299 3.48 -3.96 15.73
C LEU A 299 2.05 -4.08 16.22
N LEU A 300 1.82 -4.03 17.53
CA LEU A 300 0.49 -4.04 18.10
C LEU A 300 -0.27 -2.77 17.70
N ASP A 301 0.39 -1.62 17.70
CA ASP A 301 -0.19 -0.36 17.28
C ASP A 301 -0.51 -0.37 15.77
N LEU A 302 0.38 -0.91 14.96
CA LEU A 302 0.13 -1.14 13.54
C LEU A 302 -1.05 -2.12 13.33
N GLY A 303 -1.08 -3.23 14.06
CA GLY A 303 -2.18 -4.20 14.01
C GLY A 303 -3.52 -3.61 14.46
N ARG A 304 -3.53 -2.73 15.46
CA ARG A 304 -4.73 -2.00 15.89
C ARG A 304 -5.19 -1.01 14.82
N ALA A 305 -4.27 -0.26 14.22
CA ALA A 305 -4.55 0.65 13.13
C ALA A 305 -5.16 -0.09 11.93
N MET A 306 -4.58 -1.24 11.55
CA MET A 306 -5.07 -2.05 10.42
C MET A 306 -6.49 -2.62 10.60
N ARG A 307 -7.08 -2.58 11.81
CA ARG A 307 -8.49 -3.00 11.98
C ARG A 307 -9.49 -2.10 11.24
N HIS A 308 -9.12 -0.85 11.02
CA HIS A 308 -9.94 0.14 10.33
C HIS A 308 -9.53 0.30 8.85
N PHE A 309 -8.46 -0.39 8.44
CA PHE A 309 -8.01 -0.36 7.06
C PHE A 309 -8.98 -1.10 6.14
N SER A 310 -9.37 -0.42 5.10
CA SER A 310 -10.05 -0.99 3.94
C SER A 310 -9.10 -0.95 2.74
N PRO A 311 -9.33 -1.71 1.68
CA PRO A 311 -8.55 -1.57 0.45
C PRO A 311 -8.49 -0.13 -0.07
N SER A 312 -9.58 0.63 0.08
CA SER A 312 -9.64 2.05 -0.32
C SER A 312 -8.82 3.00 0.57
N SER A 313 -8.42 2.57 1.77
CA SER A 313 -7.52 3.33 2.66
C SER A 313 -6.04 3.17 2.29
N SER A 314 -5.71 2.29 1.36
CA SER A 314 -4.35 2.03 0.90
C SER A 314 -4.12 2.72 -0.44
N GLU A 315 -3.07 3.51 -0.52
CA GLU A 315 -2.66 4.28 -1.70
C GLU A 315 -1.33 3.76 -2.22
N PHE A 316 -1.22 3.54 -3.51
CA PHE A 316 -0.01 3.01 -4.15
C PHE A 316 0.43 3.91 -5.30
N THR A 317 1.70 4.29 -5.32
CA THR A 317 2.28 5.04 -6.43
C THR A 317 3.75 4.68 -6.63
N THR A 318 4.28 5.08 -7.76
CA THR A 318 5.73 5.09 -8.03
C THR A 318 6.19 6.53 -8.11
N VAL A 319 7.38 6.84 -7.60
CA VAL A 319 7.94 8.19 -7.72
C VAL A 319 7.91 8.64 -9.19
N PRO A 320 7.44 9.85 -9.50
CA PRO A 320 7.33 10.34 -10.87
C PRO A 320 8.68 10.36 -11.59
N ILE A 321 8.76 9.69 -12.74
CA ILE A 321 9.98 9.57 -13.55
C ILE A 321 9.99 10.69 -14.58
N GLY A 322 11.07 11.48 -14.59
CA GLY A 322 11.29 12.55 -15.56
C GLY A 322 12.10 12.07 -16.77
N GLN A 323 13.11 11.22 -16.55
CA GLN A 323 13.97 10.74 -17.63
C GLN A 323 14.37 9.28 -17.41
N MET A 324 14.15 8.46 -18.43
CA MET A 324 14.65 7.11 -18.50
C MET A 324 15.97 7.05 -19.30
N GLY A 325 16.82 6.06 -18.99
CA GLY A 325 18.05 5.83 -19.76
C GLY A 325 19.11 6.93 -19.57
N TYR A 326 19.12 7.62 -18.45
CA TYR A 326 20.18 8.59 -18.13
C TYR A 326 21.49 7.85 -17.85
N VAL A 327 22.46 7.99 -18.75
CA VAL A 327 23.75 7.30 -18.65
C VAL A 327 24.70 8.08 -17.74
N VAL A 328 25.24 7.39 -16.73
CA VAL A 328 26.24 7.93 -15.78
C VAL A 328 27.54 7.14 -15.93
N LYS A 329 28.65 7.85 -16.12
CA LYS A 329 29.98 7.23 -16.24
C LYS A 329 30.30 6.37 -15.00
N GLY A 330 30.66 5.13 -15.22
CA GLY A 330 30.96 4.19 -14.13
C GLY A 330 29.74 3.50 -13.50
N VAL A 331 28.51 4.00 -13.74
CA VAL A 331 27.27 3.44 -13.17
C VAL A 331 26.39 2.78 -14.23
N GLY A 332 26.44 3.30 -15.46
CA GLY A 332 25.61 2.82 -16.56
C GLY A 332 24.28 3.57 -16.69
N SER A 333 23.25 2.90 -17.23
CA SER A 333 21.93 3.48 -17.45
C SER A 333 21.13 3.58 -16.14
N THR A 334 20.61 4.77 -15.85
CA THR A 334 19.84 5.10 -14.65
C THR A 334 18.50 5.76 -15.00
N LEU A 335 17.68 6.01 -13.98
CA LEU A 335 16.43 6.77 -14.06
C LEU A 335 16.58 8.08 -13.28
N LYS A 336 16.16 9.20 -13.85
CA LYS A 336 15.99 10.45 -13.10
C LYS A 336 14.53 10.68 -12.77
N TRP A 337 14.26 11.08 -11.55
CA TRP A 337 12.93 11.51 -11.14
C TRP A 337 12.58 12.87 -11.74
N ASP A 338 11.28 13.13 -11.93
CA ASP A 338 10.80 14.48 -12.19
C ASP A 338 10.95 15.30 -10.91
N PRO A 339 11.84 16.31 -10.86
CA PRO A 339 12.18 16.97 -9.59
C PRO A 339 11.00 17.74 -9.00
N VAL A 340 10.11 18.27 -9.84
CA VAL A 340 8.95 19.05 -9.40
C VAL A 340 7.86 18.14 -8.84
N LYS A 341 7.49 17.11 -9.59
CA LYS A 341 6.44 16.16 -9.16
C LYS A 341 6.89 15.32 -7.98
N ALA A 342 8.14 14.81 -8.00
CA ALA A 342 8.69 14.05 -6.88
C ALA A 342 8.79 14.93 -5.61
N GLY A 343 9.23 16.19 -5.75
CA GLY A 343 9.27 17.14 -4.63
C GLY A 343 7.90 17.36 -3.99
N ARG A 344 6.84 17.50 -4.82
CA ARG A 344 5.45 17.60 -4.32
C ARG A 344 4.95 16.32 -3.67
N LEU A 345 5.25 15.15 -4.26
CA LEU A 345 4.91 13.85 -3.69
C LEU A 345 5.49 13.68 -2.29
N PHE A 346 6.79 13.91 -2.13
CA PHE A 346 7.44 13.75 -0.83
C PHE A 346 7.06 14.85 0.16
N LYS A 347 6.69 16.05 -0.32
CA LYS A 347 6.09 17.07 0.54
C LYS A 347 4.75 16.60 1.08
N ALA A 348 3.89 16.03 0.24
CA ALA A 348 2.60 15.48 0.68
C ALA A 348 2.77 14.38 1.76
N LEU A 349 3.77 13.49 1.62
CA LEU A 349 4.08 12.50 2.66
C LEU A 349 4.51 13.15 3.97
N ARG A 350 5.40 14.15 3.93
CA ARG A 350 5.85 14.86 5.16
C ARG A 350 4.74 15.61 5.88
N GLU A 351 3.76 16.08 5.12
CA GLU A 351 2.60 16.83 5.62
C GLU A 351 1.38 15.94 5.88
N ASP A 352 1.55 14.60 5.80
CA ASP A 352 0.48 13.60 5.98
C ASP A 352 -0.75 13.83 5.09
N GLN A 353 -0.52 14.35 3.88
CA GLN A 353 -1.61 14.60 2.94
C GLN A 353 -1.94 13.34 2.14
N PRO A 354 -3.23 13.08 1.84
CA PRO A 354 -3.62 12.01 0.93
C PRO A 354 -2.96 12.18 -0.44
N LEU A 355 -2.42 11.09 -0.98
CA LEU A 355 -1.82 11.08 -2.31
C LEU A 355 -2.88 10.87 -3.40
N ALA A 356 -3.92 10.07 -3.11
CA ALA A 356 -5.05 9.88 -4.00
C ALA A 356 -5.92 11.15 -4.00
N ALA A 357 -6.21 11.68 -5.17
CA ALA A 357 -7.21 12.72 -5.29
C ALA A 357 -8.55 12.21 -4.76
N HIS A 358 -9.28 13.03 -4.00
CA HIS A 358 -10.65 12.70 -3.59
C HIS A 358 -11.49 12.48 -4.85
N LYS A 359 -11.78 11.22 -5.17
CA LYS A 359 -12.55 10.86 -6.35
C LYS A 359 -14.01 11.18 -6.12
N PRO A 360 -14.66 11.98 -6.97
CA PRO A 360 -16.10 11.96 -7.01
C PRO A 360 -16.51 10.52 -7.37
N LYS A 361 -17.49 9.95 -6.64
CA LYS A 361 -18.07 8.59 -6.83
C LYS A 361 -18.81 8.49 -8.18
N THR A 362 -18.14 8.76 -9.28
CA THR A 362 -18.71 8.58 -10.63
C THR A 362 -18.33 7.19 -11.13
N LYS A 363 -19.33 6.35 -11.36
CA LYS A 363 -19.21 5.04 -12.03
C LYS A 363 -18.81 5.22 -13.50
N ALA A 364 -17.55 5.64 -13.76
CA ALA A 364 -17.04 5.67 -15.13
C ALA A 364 -16.40 4.31 -15.45
N LEU A 365 -16.68 3.79 -16.66
CA LEU A 365 -16.10 2.54 -17.13
C LEU A 365 -14.60 2.74 -17.40
N LEU A 366 -13.75 1.83 -16.90
CA LEU A 366 -12.30 1.86 -17.13
C LEU A 366 -11.96 1.43 -18.56
N VAL A 367 -11.03 2.14 -19.19
CA VAL A 367 -10.60 1.91 -20.57
C VAL A 367 -9.08 1.96 -20.70
N PRO A 368 -8.49 1.26 -21.71
CA PRO A 368 -7.05 1.14 -21.87
C PRO A 368 -6.31 2.44 -22.24
N VAL A 369 -6.99 3.43 -22.82
CA VAL A 369 -6.40 4.69 -23.30
C VAL A 369 -7.29 5.88 -22.92
N SER A 370 -6.67 6.95 -22.40
CA SER A 370 -7.38 8.16 -22.00
C SER A 370 -8.14 8.80 -23.17
N PRO A 371 -9.42 9.19 -23.00
CA PRO A 371 -10.16 9.94 -23.98
C PRO A 371 -9.41 11.16 -24.55
N GLN A 372 -8.67 11.87 -23.72
CA GLN A 372 -7.88 13.06 -24.11
C GLN A 372 -6.74 12.75 -25.10
N GLN A 373 -6.32 11.49 -25.19
CA GLN A 373 -5.29 11.02 -26.11
C GLN A 373 -5.87 10.53 -27.44
N ILE A 374 -7.20 10.38 -27.53
CA ILE A 374 -7.90 9.81 -28.68
C ILE A 374 -8.48 10.92 -29.54
N ARG A 375 -7.99 11.00 -30.80
CA ARG A 375 -8.53 11.93 -31.81
C ARG A 375 -9.66 11.27 -32.57
N VAL A 376 -10.81 11.97 -32.66
CA VAL A 376 -12.03 11.41 -33.26
C VAL A 376 -12.57 12.37 -34.32
N GLN A 377 -12.83 11.84 -35.51
CA GLN A 377 -13.65 12.45 -36.55
C GLN A 377 -15.03 11.83 -36.52
N VAL A 378 -16.08 12.63 -36.39
CA VAL A 378 -17.45 12.15 -36.43
C VAL A 378 -18.06 12.33 -37.84
N GLU A 379 -18.75 11.31 -38.32
CA GLU A 379 -19.51 11.32 -39.55
C GLU A 379 -20.98 10.95 -39.27
N ASN A 380 -21.93 11.67 -39.85
CA ASN A 380 -23.34 11.31 -39.75
C ASN A 380 -23.69 10.25 -40.81
N GLY A 381 -23.98 9.02 -40.38
CA GLY A 381 -24.38 7.89 -41.23
C GLY A 381 -25.92 7.74 -41.41
N THR A 382 -26.68 8.78 -41.05
CA THR A 382 -28.14 8.72 -41.13
C THR A 382 -28.72 9.94 -41.88
N ALA A 383 -29.97 9.85 -42.26
CA ALA A 383 -30.72 10.99 -42.81
C ALA A 383 -31.13 12.02 -41.73
N THR A 384 -30.90 11.73 -40.44
CA THR A 384 -31.30 12.62 -39.34
C THR A 384 -30.37 13.85 -39.29
N GLY A 385 -30.94 15.03 -39.57
CA GLY A 385 -30.21 16.30 -39.49
C GLY A 385 -29.64 16.55 -38.07
N GLY A 386 -28.37 16.97 -37.99
CA GLY A 386 -27.75 17.37 -36.73
C GLY A 386 -27.21 16.24 -35.86
N LEU A 387 -27.43 14.94 -36.19
CA LEU A 387 -26.93 13.81 -35.40
C LEU A 387 -25.40 13.86 -35.24
N GLY A 388 -24.67 14.11 -36.31
CA GLY A 388 -23.17 14.24 -36.22
C GLY A 388 -22.71 15.29 -35.23
N ARG A 389 -23.34 16.47 -35.22
CA ARG A 389 -23.01 17.53 -34.24
C ARG A 389 -23.34 17.11 -32.81
N ARG A 390 -24.44 16.42 -32.59
CA ARG A 390 -24.82 15.91 -31.26
C ARG A 390 -23.84 14.88 -30.77
N VAL A 391 -23.36 13.95 -31.60
CA VAL A 391 -22.38 12.91 -31.25
C VAL A 391 -21.01 13.55 -30.97
N ASP A 392 -20.58 14.50 -31.83
CA ASP A 392 -19.31 15.22 -31.66
C ASP A 392 -19.27 15.99 -30.33
N ALA A 393 -20.31 16.76 -30.03
CA ALA A 393 -20.44 17.50 -28.77
C ALA A 393 -20.47 16.56 -27.54
N ALA A 394 -21.17 15.43 -27.64
CA ALA A 394 -21.23 14.44 -26.56
C ALA A 394 -19.88 13.78 -26.31
N LEU A 395 -19.12 13.44 -27.35
CA LEU A 395 -17.75 12.93 -27.23
C LEU A 395 -16.81 13.98 -26.64
N ALA A 396 -16.86 15.22 -27.14
CA ALA A 396 -16.05 16.32 -26.61
C ALA A 396 -16.34 16.57 -25.11
N SER A 397 -17.61 16.56 -24.70
CA SER A 397 -18.01 16.75 -23.29
C SER A 397 -17.56 15.61 -22.36
N THR A 398 -17.23 14.44 -22.91
CA THR A 398 -16.70 13.30 -22.18
C THR A 398 -15.17 13.19 -22.26
N GLY A 399 -14.49 14.19 -22.84
CA GLY A 399 -13.03 14.33 -22.84
C GLY A 399 -12.32 13.85 -24.10
N PHE A 400 -13.02 13.30 -25.11
CA PHE A 400 -12.39 12.95 -26.39
C PHE A 400 -11.98 14.20 -27.18
N ARG A 401 -10.88 14.11 -27.92
CA ARG A 401 -10.44 15.18 -28.84
C ARG A 401 -11.15 15.03 -30.17
N THR A 402 -12.32 15.62 -30.30
CA THR A 402 -13.02 15.64 -31.58
C THR A 402 -12.42 16.69 -32.52
N THR A 403 -12.66 16.54 -33.81
CA THR A 403 -12.26 17.56 -34.82
C THR A 403 -13.13 18.82 -34.74
N GLY A 404 -14.28 18.76 -34.08
CA GLY A 404 -15.26 19.87 -33.98
C GLY A 404 -16.02 20.16 -35.28
N THR A 405 -15.68 19.47 -36.36
CA THR A 405 -16.28 19.64 -37.69
C THR A 405 -16.81 18.26 -38.18
N PRO A 406 -17.98 17.81 -37.69
CA PRO A 406 -18.55 16.54 -38.12
C PRO A 406 -18.88 16.57 -39.61
N ALA A 407 -18.53 15.48 -40.30
CA ALA A 407 -18.82 15.28 -41.74
C ALA A 407 -20.13 14.49 -41.95
N THR A 408 -20.54 14.38 -43.18
CA THR A 408 -21.65 13.49 -43.60
C THR A 408 -21.05 12.25 -44.25
N SER A 409 -21.46 11.08 -43.82
CA SER A 409 -21.02 9.82 -44.43
C SER A 409 -21.62 9.64 -45.82
N ALA A 410 -20.97 8.90 -46.71
CA ALA A 410 -21.53 8.54 -48.00
C ALA A 410 -22.75 7.59 -47.87
N ASP A 411 -22.79 6.79 -46.81
CA ASP A 411 -23.95 5.92 -46.48
C ASP A 411 -24.82 6.66 -45.46
N HIS A 412 -26.11 6.87 -45.80
CA HIS A 412 -27.12 7.53 -44.96
C HIS A 412 -28.07 6.55 -44.26
N ALA A 413 -27.87 5.23 -44.45
CA ALA A 413 -28.71 4.20 -43.92
C ALA A 413 -28.03 3.35 -42.83
N VAL A 414 -27.00 3.90 -42.18
CA VAL A 414 -26.23 3.20 -41.15
C VAL A 414 -27.10 2.95 -39.92
N LYS A 415 -27.37 1.69 -39.65
CA LYS A 415 -28.22 1.26 -38.52
C LYS A 415 -27.43 1.28 -37.20
N ARG A 416 -26.20 0.77 -37.19
CA ARG A 416 -25.33 0.70 -36.02
C ARG A 416 -24.20 1.70 -36.07
N THR A 417 -23.91 2.35 -34.96
CA THR A 417 -22.75 3.24 -34.82
C THR A 417 -21.48 2.45 -35.01
N ILE A 418 -20.56 2.91 -35.87
CA ILE A 418 -19.32 2.23 -36.22
C ILE A 418 -18.13 3.06 -35.74
N VAL A 419 -17.19 2.39 -35.09
CA VAL A 419 -15.87 2.94 -34.77
C VAL A 419 -14.86 2.36 -35.74
N SER A 420 -14.46 3.16 -36.73
CA SER A 420 -13.45 2.78 -37.73
C SER A 420 -12.08 3.22 -37.28
N TYR A 421 -11.06 2.33 -37.41
CA TYR A 421 -9.74 2.57 -36.87
C TYR A 421 -8.64 1.82 -37.64
N ASP A 422 -7.43 2.36 -37.64
CA ASP A 422 -6.25 1.60 -38.11
C ASP A 422 -5.86 0.55 -37.05
N PRO A 423 -5.55 -0.71 -37.43
CA PRO A 423 -5.20 -1.79 -36.48
C PRO A 423 -4.13 -1.43 -35.45
N ARG A 424 -3.23 -0.51 -35.76
CA ARG A 424 -2.21 0.00 -34.81
C ARG A 424 -2.80 0.74 -33.62
N TRP A 425 -4.07 1.19 -33.72
CA TRP A 425 -4.80 1.96 -32.70
C TRP A 425 -5.93 1.17 -32.04
N ASP A 426 -5.82 -0.18 -32.03
CA ASP A 426 -6.83 -1.07 -31.45
C ASP A 426 -7.20 -0.72 -30.01
N ARG A 427 -6.20 -0.43 -29.16
CA ARG A 427 -6.47 -0.03 -27.75
C ARG A 427 -7.30 1.25 -27.66
N SER A 428 -6.98 2.25 -28.48
CA SER A 428 -7.75 3.50 -28.55
C SER A 428 -9.17 3.27 -29.07
N ALA A 429 -9.33 2.37 -30.04
CA ALA A 429 -10.63 2.01 -30.60
C ALA A 429 -11.50 1.32 -29.55
N ARG A 430 -10.97 0.40 -28.77
CA ARG A 430 -11.70 -0.24 -27.64
C ARG A 430 -12.13 0.77 -26.60
N SER A 431 -11.28 1.76 -26.27
CA SER A 431 -11.63 2.84 -25.34
C SER A 431 -12.79 3.68 -25.86
N LEU A 432 -12.79 4.01 -27.15
CA LEU A 432 -13.85 4.79 -27.79
C LEU A 432 -15.15 3.97 -27.91
N ALA A 433 -15.07 2.69 -28.27
CA ALA A 433 -16.22 1.79 -28.35
C ALA A 433 -16.88 1.58 -26.97
N ALA A 434 -16.10 1.51 -25.90
CA ALA A 434 -16.63 1.44 -24.54
C ALA A 434 -17.45 2.68 -24.14
N ALA A 435 -17.11 3.84 -24.71
CA ALA A 435 -17.88 5.08 -24.56
C ALA A 435 -19.14 5.12 -25.44
N LEU A 436 -19.21 4.31 -26.48
CA LEU A 436 -20.31 4.22 -27.45
C LEU A 436 -20.96 2.84 -27.37
N PRO A 437 -21.89 2.60 -26.43
CA PRO A 437 -22.53 1.29 -26.25
C PRO A 437 -23.22 0.78 -27.53
N GLY A 438 -22.98 -0.49 -27.85
CA GLY A 438 -23.55 -1.12 -29.03
C GLY A 438 -22.79 -0.85 -30.35
N SER A 439 -21.75 0.01 -30.31
CA SER A 439 -20.96 0.31 -31.51
C SER A 439 -20.18 -0.89 -32.03
N GLU A 440 -20.00 -0.94 -33.36
CA GLU A 440 -19.23 -1.95 -34.08
C GLU A 440 -17.80 -1.43 -34.32
N LEU A 441 -16.79 -2.26 -34.01
CA LEU A 441 -15.37 -1.97 -34.32
C LEU A 441 -15.07 -2.41 -35.76
N ARG A 442 -14.54 -1.49 -36.58
CA ARG A 442 -14.13 -1.77 -37.96
C ARG A 442 -12.69 -1.38 -38.21
N ALA A 443 -11.84 -2.39 -38.41
CA ALA A 443 -10.43 -2.17 -38.72
C ALA A 443 -10.23 -1.77 -40.18
N VAL A 444 -9.54 -0.66 -40.43
CA VAL A 444 -9.21 -0.12 -41.76
C VAL A 444 -7.72 0.20 -41.81
N LYS A 445 -6.95 -0.63 -42.54
CA LYS A 445 -5.51 -0.42 -42.70
C LYS A 445 -5.22 0.91 -43.38
N GLY A 446 -4.25 1.67 -42.86
CA GLY A 446 -3.82 2.95 -43.42
C GLY A 446 -4.67 4.15 -43.04
N GLN A 447 -5.70 4.00 -42.19
CA GLN A 447 -6.53 5.14 -41.74
C GLN A 447 -5.74 6.17 -40.91
N GLY A 448 -4.63 5.73 -40.26
CA GLY A 448 -3.81 6.60 -39.42
C GLY A 448 -4.32 6.77 -38.00
N ALA A 449 -3.89 7.86 -37.33
CA ALA A 449 -4.09 8.05 -35.89
C ALA A 449 -5.46 8.63 -35.50
N VAL A 450 -6.27 9.06 -36.47
CA VAL A 450 -7.61 9.62 -36.21
C VAL A 450 -8.65 8.50 -36.37
N LEU A 451 -9.35 8.21 -35.28
CA LEU A 451 -10.46 7.26 -35.30
C LEU A 451 -11.69 7.93 -35.87
N LYS A 452 -12.50 7.20 -36.64
CA LYS A 452 -13.75 7.72 -37.20
C LYS A 452 -14.94 7.09 -36.51
N VAL A 453 -15.90 7.91 -36.11
CA VAL A 453 -17.20 7.47 -35.58
C VAL A 453 -18.26 7.78 -36.63
N ILE A 454 -18.79 6.74 -37.26
CA ILE A 454 -19.93 6.87 -38.15
C ILE A 454 -21.17 6.63 -37.28
N ALA A 455 -21.88 7.72 -36.98
CA ALA A 455 -23.07 7.69 -36.14
C ALA A 455 -24.25 6.97 -36.86
N GLY A 456 -24.74 5.91 -36.27
CA GLY A 456 -25.87 5.13 -36.73
C GLY A 456 -27.20 5.54 -36.08
N ALA A 457 -28.28 4.92 -36.55
CA ALA A 457 -29.60 5.17 -36.00
C ALA A 457 -29.80 4.69 -34.56
N ASP A 458 -28.93 3.80 -34.10
CA ASP A 458 -28.88 3.25 -32.74
C ASP A 458 -28.20 4.16 -31.70
N PHE A 459 -27.67 5.31 -32.13
CA PHE A 459 -26.96 6.19 -31.18
C PHE A 459 -27.93 6.77 -30.14
N GLU A 460 -27.69 6.42 -28.86
CA GLU A 460 -28.44 6.96 -27.73
C GLU A 460 -27.67 8.01 -26.98
N ARG A 461 -26.46 7.65 -26.51
CA ARG A 461 -25.63 8.50 -25.64
C ARG A 461 -24.15 8.09 -25.66
N VAL A 462 -23.29 9.00 -25.26
CA VAL A 462 -21.90 8.71 -24.91
C VAL A 462 -21.80 8.44 -23.41
N ARG A 463 -21.22 7.31 -23.03
CA ARG A 463 -20.91 7.00 -21.64
C ARG A 463 -19.60 7.63 -21.25
N LYS A 464 -19.52 8.16 -20.04
CA LYS A 464 -18.26 8.65 -19.49
C LYS A 464 -17.35 7.45 -19.22
N VAL A 465 -16.18 7.45 -19.85
CA VAL A 465 -15.14 6.45 -19.67
C VAL A 465 -13.89 7.14 -19.12
N ARG A 466 -12.99 6.38 -18.55
CA ARG A 466 -11.83 6.91 -17.86
C ARG A 466 -10.65 5.95 -18.01
N ALA A 467 -9.49 6.44 -18.40
CA ALA A 467 -8.30 5.60 -18.43
C ALA A 467 -7.77 5.34 -17.02
N GLU A 468 -7.08 4.22 -16.87
CA GLU A 468 -6.37 3.89 -15.63
C GLU A 468 -5.43 5.02 -15.21
N ASP A 469 -4.76 5.68 -16.18
CA ASP A 469 -3.84 6.79 -15.93
C ASP A 469 -4.53 8.08 -15.44
N GLU A 470 -5.79 8.33 -15.78
CA GLU A 470 -6.58 9.48 -15.30
C GLU A 470 -7.15 9.29 -13.88
N LEU A 471 -7.22 8.04 -13.41
CA LEU A 471 -7.57 7.72 -12.03
C LEU A 471 -6.47 8.13 -11.06
N GLN A 472 -5.25 8.30 -11.55
CA GLN A 472 -4.05 8.36 -10.73
C GLN A 472 -3.75 9.75 -10.16
N GLY A 473 -4.56 10.79 -10.43
CA GLY A 473 -4.29 12.14 -9.95
C GLY A 473 -2.90 12.64 -10.38
N GLU A 474 -2.36 13.63 -9.68
CA GLU A 474 -1.07 14.23 -9.99
C GLU A 474 0.11 13.24 -9.88
N PHE A 475 0.00 12.24 -9.00
CA PHE A 475 1.10 11.32 -8.66
C PHE A 475 0.91 9.91 -9.23
N GLY A 476 -0.08 9.68 -10.06
CA GLY A 476 -0.32 8.34 -10.57
C GLY A 476 -0.75 7.32 -9.51
N VAL A 477 -1.51 7.77 -8.51
CA VAL A 477 -1.93 6.95 -7.37
C VAL A 477 -3.07 6.02 -7.73
N VAL A 478 -2.96 4.76 -7.33
CA VAL A 478 -4.04 3.78 -7.34
C VAL A 478 -4.36 3.36 -5.91
N THR A 479 -5.64 3.16 -5.61
CA THR A 479 -6.06 2.65 -4.29
C THR A 479 -6.18 1.14 -4.30
N GLY A 480 -6.12 0.51 -3.12
CA GLY A 480 -6.13 -0.94 -3.01
C GLY A 480 -7.38 -1.60 -3.58
N ASP A 481 -8.54 -0.94 -3.52
CA ASP A 481 -9.78 -1.39 -4.15
C ASP A 481 -9.75 -1.31 -5.69
N GLU A 482 -8.85 -0.55 -6.28
CA GLU A 482 -8.66 -0.48 -7.74
C GLU A 482 -7.69 -1.51 -8.27
N VAL A 483 -6.77 -1.98 -7.44
CA VAL A 483 -5.78 -2.99 -7.81
C VAL A 483 -6.13 -4.38 -7.33
N GLY A 484 -7.10 -4.50 -6.43
CA GLY A 484 -7.62 -5.77 -5.92
C GLY A 484 -8.49 -6.52 -6.94
N CYS A 485 -9.00 -7.67 -6.52
CA CYS A 485 -9.99 -8.44 -7.27
C CYS A 485 -11.37 -7.83 -7.05
N VAL A 486 -11.88 -7.11 -8.03
CA VAL A 486 -13.27 -6.58 -8.05
C VAL A 486 -14.24 -7.67 -8.48
#